data_57fbcc006daad5bd27bf1c82eeadb3bd
#
_entry.id   57fbcc006daad5bd27bf1c82eeadb3bd
#
_cell.length_a   1.000
_cell.length_b   1.000
_cell.length_c   1.000
_cell.angle_alpha   90.00
_cell.angle_beta   90.00
_cell.angle_gamma   90.00
#
_symmetry.space_group_name_H-M   'P 1'
#
loop_
_entity.id
_entity.type
_entity.pdbx_description
1 polymer ?
#
loop_
_entity_poly.entity_id
_entity_poly.type
_entity_poly.pdbx_seq_one_letter_code
_entity_poly.pdbx_strand_id
1 'polypeptide(L)'
;RSFERHFNERPFLNHACYLFLTKTTKNRNRQQSNFSTLCRGHIIPKEVRDKDTARKFLEATEQFERIMNESGFIRLSRLTDEEIIGTAETPGLIEKYFSLSLSDTTVLEDIDLRADRMRIGDKRLCLHTLSDTEDLPGLVNTDMRYERLSTDRSDCRLSFAAPVGLLLSCNHIYNQYVLIDDCAENLQRFEKNARNMHSLSRYSRSNQINKQWIDEYLNEAHSFGLTSVRCHCNVLAWSEDKEELRRIRNDVGSQLALMECKPRHNTVDVPTLFWAGIPGNEADFPAEESFYTFIEQAVCFFNE
;
A
#
# COMPACT_ATOMS: atom_id res chain seq x y z
N ARG A 1 -16.67 -14.54 27.86
CA ARG A 1 -16.06 -15.87 27.64
C ARG A 1 -15.53 -16.08 26.21
N SER A 2 -16.27 -15.71 25.13
CA SER A 2 -15.75 -15.82 23.76
C SER A 2 -14.64 -14.79 23.48
N PHE A 3 -14.74 -13.59 24.05
CA PHE A 3 -13.74 -12.54 23.95
C PHE A 3 -12.45 -12.95 24.70
N GLU A 4 -12.57 -13.44 25.95
CA GLU A 4 -11.44 -13.97 26.73
C GLU A 4 -10.73 -15.12 26.01
N ARG A 5 -11.49 -16.04 25.39
CA ARG A 5 -10.93 -17.14 24.65
C ARG A 5 -10.12 -16.68 23.44
N HIS A 6 -10.62 -15.66 22.72
CA HIS A 6 -9.91 -15.09 21.59
C HIS A 6 -8.55 -14.49 21.99
N PHE A 7 -8.51 -13.72 23.08
CA PHE A 7 -7.26 -13.14 23.58
C PHE A 7 -6.30 -14.18 24.17
N ASN A 8 -6.79 -15.28 24.71
CA ASN A 8 -5.95 -16.33 25.26
C ASN A 8 -5.39 -17.29 24.19
N GLU A 9 -6.02 -17.38 23.03
CA GLU A 9 -5.65 -18.29 21.95
C GLU A 9 -4.74 -17.66 20.88
N ARG A 10 -4.52 -16.34 20.93
CA ARG A 10 -3.70 -15.62 19.94
C ARG A 10 -2.66 -14.73 20.60
N PRO A 11 -1.46 -14.64 20.03
CA PRO A 11 -0.48 -13.67 20.47
C PRO A 11 -1.03 -12.24 20.33
N PHE A 12 -0.68 -11.37 21.24
CA PHE A 12 -0.95 -9.95 21.09
C PHE A 12 -0.10 -9.41 19.93
N LEU A 13 -0.75 -8.68 19.04
CA LEU A 13 -0.07 -7.94 17.99
C LEU A 13 0.21 -6.52 18.50
N ASN A 14 1.47 -6.10 18.43
CA ASN A 14 1.81 -4.69 18.54
C ASN A 14 1.58 -4.07 17.17
N HIS A 15 0.62 -3.15 17.08
CA HIS A 15 0.20 -2.56 15.83
C HIS A 15 0.52 -1.06 15.84
N ALA A 16 1.19 -0.58 14.80
CA ALA A 16 1.46 0.82 14.57
C ALA A 16 1.06 1.18 13.13
N CYS A 17 0.32 2.27 12.98
CA CYS A 17 -0.12 2.77 11.68
C CYS A 17 0.54 4.12 11.41
N TYR A 18 1.15 4.26 10.24
CA TYR A 18 1.80 5.47 9.79
C TYR A 18 1.22 5.93 8.46
N LEU A 19 0.97 7.22 8.34
CA LEU A 19 0.48 7.85 7.12
C LEU A 19 1.51 8.85 6.61
N PHE A 20 1.96 8.67 5.38
CA PHE A 20 2.90 9.57 4.71
C PHE A 20 2.19 10.32 3.58
N LEU A 21 2.27 11.64 3.61
CA LEU A 21 1.74 12.51 2.56
C LEU A 21 2.91 13.10 1.80
N THR A 22 3.07 12.72 0.55
CA THR A 22 4.21 13.13 -0.27
C THR A 22 3.75 13.82 -1.54
N LYS A 23 4.33 14.99 -1.84
CA LYS A 23 4.07 15.68 -3.09
C LYS A 23 5.14 15.32 -4.12
N THR A 24 4.70 14.70 -5.22
CA THR A 24 5.57 14.40 -6.37
C THR A 24 5.41 15.48 -7.45
N THR A 25 6.44 15.65 -8.28
CA THR A 25 6.37 16.55 -9.44
C THR A 25 5.83 15.81 -10.67
N LYS A 26 5.09 16.52 -11.53
CA LYS A 26 4.49 15.95 -12.76
C LYS A 26 5.49 15.24 -13.69
N ASN A 27 6.76 15.62 -13.65
CA ASN A 27 7.79 15.08 -14.54
C ASN A 27 8.48 13.82 -14.00
N ARG A 28 8.24 13.45 -12.76
CA ARG A 28 8.91 12.30 -12.13
C ARG A 28 8.42 10.95 -12.69
N ASN A 29 7.23 10.91 -13.24
CA ASN A 29 6.60 9.70 -13.81
C ASN A 29 7.19 9.27 -15.17
N ARG A 30 8.18 9.99 -15.70
CA ARG A 30 8.83 9.64 -16.96
C ARG A 30 10.26 9.11 -16.72
N GLN A 31 10.38 7.79 -16.55
CA GLN A 31 11.62 7.04 -16.78
C GLN A 31 12.83 7.34 -15.88
N GLN A 32 12.67 7.51 -14.60
CA GLN A 32 13.86 7.50 -13.74
C GLN A 32 13.92 6.19 -12.97
N SER A 33 14.97 5.40 -13.20
CA SER A 33 15.29 4.30 -12.30
C SER A 33 15.65 4.89 -10.93
N ASN A 34 15.29 4.22 -9.84
CA ASN A 34 15.60 4.63 -8.47
C ASN A 34 17.11 4.88 -8.30
N PHE A 35 17.94 4.12 -8.99
CA PHE A 35 19.37 4.28 -9.02
C PHE A 35 19.81 5.61 -9.66
N SER A 36 19.10 6.10 -10.69
CA SER A 36 19.44 7.38 -11.32
C SER A 36 19.07 8.58 -10.44
N THR A 37 18.09 8.44 -9.57
CA THR A 37 17.70 9.48 -8.60
C THR A 37 18.75 9.64 -7.52
N LEU A 38 19.28 8.55 -6.99
CA LEU A 38 20.42 8.55 -6.05
C LEU A 38 21.70 9.14 -6.65
N CYS A 39 22.01 8.79 -7.90
CA CYS A 39 23.24 9.25 -8.57
C CYS A 39 23.14 10.67 -9.12
N ARG A 40 21.97 11.17 -9.43
CA ARG A 40 21.73 12.54 -9.91
C ARG A 40 21.45 13.56 -8.80
N GLY A 41 21.76 13.24 -7.60
CA GLY A 41 21.43 13.78 -6.29
C GLY A 41 21.40 15.29 -6.04
N HIS A 42 21.33 16.15 -7.05
CA HIS A 42 21.31 17.61 -6.83
C HIS A 42 20.32 18.38 -7.70
N ILE A 43 19.53 17.71 -8.54
CA ILE A 43 18.49 18.40 -9.32
C ILE A 43 17.17 18.31 -8.55
N ILE A 44 16.99 19.24 -7.63
CA ILE A 44 15.70 19.46 -7.00
C ILE A 44 14.81 20.18 -8.03
N PRO A 45 13.64 19.62 -8.40
CA PRO A 45 12.71 20.28 -9.30
C PRO A 45 12.36 21.69 -8.82
N LYS A 46 12.12 22.62 -9.75
CA LYS A 46 11.82 24.01 -9.41
C LYS A 46 10.58 24.12 -8.51
N GLU A 47 9.60 23.24 -8.73
CA GLU A 47 8.36 23.19 -7.95
C GLU A 47 8.61 22.85 -6.48
N VAL A 48 9.62 22.03 -6.18
CA VAL A 48 9.98 21.69 -4.78
C VAL A 48 10.78 22.84 -4.14
N ARG A 49 11.51 23.62 -4.94
CA ARG A 49 12.27 24.79 -4.44
C ARG A 49 11.37 26.01 -4.22
N ASP A 50 10.20 26.05 -4.84
CA ASP A 50 9.27 27.14 -4.69
C ASP A 50 8.63 27.13 -3.30
N LYS A 51 8.92 28.16 -2.52
CA LYS A 51 8.40 28.31 -1.15
C LYS A 51 6.87 28.38 -1.11
N ASP A 52 6.24 28.91 -2.16
CA ASP A 52 4.77 28.97 -2.23
C ASP A 52 4.17 27.57 -2.47
N THR A 53 4.80 26.74 -3.26
CA THR A 53 4.37 25.34 -3.46
C THR A 53 4.51 24.54 -2.18
N ALA A 54 5.64 24.67 -1.46
CA ALA A 54 5.85 24.02 -0.17
C ALA A 54 4.81 24.49 0.87
N ARG A 55 4.59 25.80 0.97
CA ARG A 55 3.59 26.37 1.89
C ARG A 55 2.18 25.86 1.61
N LYS A 56 1.74 25.86 0.36
CA LYS A 56 0.41 25.33 -0.03
C LYS A 56 0.27 23.85 0.28
N PHE A 57 1.34 23.08 0.12
CA PHE A 57 1.32 21.66 0.48
C PHE A 57 1.19 21.49 2.00
N LEU A 58 1.95 22.24 2.79
CA LEU A 58 1.85 22.20 4.26
C LEU A 58 0.47 22.63 4.76
N GLU A 59 -0.09 23.71 4.21
CA GLU A 59 -1.46 24.15 4.51
C GLU A 59 -2.50 23.06 4.20
N ALA A 60 -2.35 22.35 3.06
CA ALA A 60 -3.23 21.26 2.69
C ALA A 60 -3.09 20.05 3.64
N THR A 61 -1.87 19.70 4.06
CA THR A 61 -1.64 18.63 5.03
C THR A 61 -2.20 18.98 6.41
N GLU A 62 -2.10 20.23 6.85
CA GLU A 62 -2.72 20.71 8.10
C GLU A 62 -4.24 20.65 8.05
N GLN A 63 -4.83 21.02 6.92
CA GLN A 63 -6.27 20.89 6.72
C GLN A 63 -6.72 19.44 6.74
N PHE A 64 -5.99 18.55 6.08
CA PHE A 64 -6.26 17.11 6.08
C PHE A 64 -6.20 16.53 7.50
N GLU A 65 -5.13 16.79 8.26
CA GLU A 65 -4.97 16.37 9.65
C GLU A 65 -6.14 16.83 10.51
N ARG A 66 -6.55 18.09 10.38
CA ARG A 66 -7.68 18.65 11.12
C ARG A 66 -8.98 17.93 10.80
N ILE A 67 -9.29 17.71 9.50
CA ILE A 67 -10.52 17.02 9.08
C ILE A 67 -10.55 15.58 9.64
N MET A 68 -9.42 14.86 9.57
CA MET A 68 -9.33 13.51 10.10
C MET A 68 -9.54 13.47 11.61
N ASN A 69 -8.90 14.38 12.36
CA ASN A 69 -9.05 14.46 13.81
C ASN A 69 -10.46 14.90 14.24
N GLU A 70 -11.10 15.80 13.48
CA GLU A 70 -12.49 16.25 13.75
C GLU A 70 -13.51 15.16 13.40
N SER A 71 -13.19 14.20 12.56
CA SER A 71 -14.10 13.09 12.20
C SER A 71 -14.45 12.18 13.38
N GLY A 72 -13.57 12.12 14.39
CA GLY A 72 -13.73 11.28 15.57
C GLY A 72 -13.48 9.77 15.33
N PHE A 73 -13.17 9.36 14.10
CA PHE A 73 -12.85 7.97 13.75
C PHE A 73 -11.36 7.66 13.90
N ILE A 74 -10.51 8.62 13.54
CA ILE A 74 -9.05 8.46 13.53
C ILE A 74 -8.45 9.67 14.25
N ARG A 75 -7.40 9.43 15.01
CA ARG A 75 -6.57 10.47 15.60
C ARG A 75 -5.18 10.44 14.98
N LEU A 76 -4.83 11.50 14.27
CA LEU A 76 -3.51 11.70 13.71
C LEU A 76 -2.65 12.56 14.63
N SER A 77 -1.39 12.20 14.79
CA SER A 77 -0.35 13.02 15.42
C SER A 77 0.86 13.07 14.50
N ARG A 78 1.49 14.23 14.40
CA ARG A 78 2.71 14.37 13.59
C ARG A 78 3.88 13.72 14.31
N LEU A 79 4.69 12.99 13.54
CA LEU A 79 5.96 12.51 14.02
C LEU A 79 6.97 13.67 14.06
N THR A 80 7.80 13.67 15.08
CA THR A 80 8.95 14.57 15.18
C THR A 80 10.12 14.04 14.36
N ASP A 81 11.10 14.91 14.08
CA ASP A 81 12.33 14.49 13.40
C ASP A 81 13.07 13.39 14.19
N GLU A 82 13.03 13.46 15.52
CA GLU A 82 13.63 12.45 16.39
C GLU A 82 12.91 11.09 16.32
N GLU A 83 11.59 11.09 16.20
CA GLU A 83 10.83 9.85 16.02
C GLU A 83 11.07 9.22 14.65
N ILE A 84 11.37 10.02 13.62
CA ILE A 84 11.63 9.53 12.26
C ILE A 84 13.08 9.05 12.13
N ILE A 85 14.05 9.90 12.51
CA ILE A 85 15.49 9.66 12.28
C ILE A 85 16.10 8.87 13.43
N GLY A 86 15.59 9.05 14.66
CA GLY A 86 16.16 8.48 15.87
C GLY A 86 17.09 9.45 16.60
N THR A 87 17.54 9.03 17.76
CA THR A 87 18.52 9.70 18.59
C THR A 87 19.71 8.78 18.85
N ALA A 88 20.74 9.24 19.57
CA ALA A 88 21.86 8.38 19.96
C ALA A 88 21.44 7.21 20.89
N GLU A 89 20.29 7.32 21.55
CA GLU A 89 19.82 6.35 22.56
C GLU A 89 18.62 5.50 22.06
N THR A 90 17.82 6.05 21.13
CA THR A 90 16.59 5.40 20.65
C THR A 90 16.54 5.37 19.13
N PRO A 91 16.24 4.21 18.53
CA PRO A 91 16.13 4.09 17.09
C PRO A 91 14.88 4.81 16.57
N GLY A 92 15.04 5.51 15.45
CA GLY A 92 13.92 6.12 14.74
C GLY A 92 13.14 5.14 13.89
N LEU A 93 12.06 5.63 13.29
CA LEU A 93 11.19 4.82 12.42
C LEU A 93 11.95 4.25 11.21
N ILE A 94 12.90 5.00 10.65
CA ILE A 94 13.75 4.54 9.53
C ILE A 94 14.60 3.34 9.96
N GLU A 95 15.25 3.41 11.12
CA GLU A 95 16.07 2.30 11.64
C GLU A 95 15.22 1.09 11.98
N LYS A 96 14.05 1.30 12.56
CA LYS A 96 13.04 0.25 12.84
C LYS A 96 12.57 -0.45 11.57
N TYR A 97 12.38 0.31 10.50
CA TYR A 97 12.03 -0.25 9.19
C TYR A 97 13.17 -1.11 8.62
N PHE A 98 14.41 -0.61 8.62
CA PHE A 98 15.57 -1.36 8.13
C PHE A 98 15.87 -2.62 8.94
N SER A 99 15.58 -2.61 10.24
CA SER A 99 15.76 -3.76 11.11
C SER A 99 14.55 -4.68 11.17
N LEU A 100 13.41 -4.30 10.56
CA LEU A 100 12.12 -4.99 10.69
C LEU A 100 11.78 -5.31 12.14
N SER A 101 11.95 -4.33 13.03
CA SER A 101 11.75 -4.47 14.46
C SER A 101 11.16 -3.20 15.04
N LEU A 102 10.17 -3.33 15.92
CA LEU A 102 9.66 -2.23 16.73
C LEU A 102 10.39 -2.08 18.08
N SER A 103 11.45 -2.85 18.29
CA SER A 103 12.27 -2.79 19.50
C SER A 103 13.00 -1.45 19.61
N ASP A 104 13.22 -1.00 20.84
CA ASP A 104 14.03 0.18 21.13
C ASP A 104 15.55 -0.10 21.06
N THR A 105 15.92 -1.34 20.78
CA THR A 105 17.31 -1.73 20.49
C THR A 105 17.35 -2.34 19.11
N THR A 106 17.75 -1.54 18.12
CA THR A 106 17.92 -2.02 16.74
C THR A 106 19.39 -2.04 16.37
N VAL A 107 19.78 -3.05 15.62
CA VAL A 107 21.10 -3.13 15.00
C VAL A 107 20.88 -3.18 13.49
N LEU A 108 21.56 -2.34 12.75
CA LEU A 108 21.55 -2.41 11.28
C LEU A 108 22.26 -3.70 10.86
N GLU A 109 21.58 -4.51 10.12
CA GLU A 109 22.02 -5.81 9.64
C GLU A 109 22.19 -5.79 8.11
N ASP A 110 22.87 -6.80 7.58
CA ASP A 110 23.03 -6.95 6.14
C ASP A 110 21.69 -7.14 5.44
N ILE A 111 21.45 -6.38 4.38
CA ILE A 111 20.25 -6.44 3.55
C ILE A 111 20.58 -7.16 2.24
N ASP A 112 19.97 -8.31 1.99
CA ASP A 112 20.09 -9.08 0.76
C ASP A 112 18.69 -9.35 0.19
N LEU A 113 18.28 -8.58 -0.81
CA LEU A 113 16.95 -8.65 -1.43
C LEU A 113 16.99 -9.28 -2.82
N ARG A 114 17.94 -10.17 -3.10
CA ARG A 114 17.96 -10.92 -4.35
C ARG A 114 16.82 -11.92 -4.39
N ALA A 115 16.31 -12.19 -5.60
CA ALA A 115 15.14 -13.04 -5.82
C ALA A 115 15.23 -14.44 -5.18
N ASP A 116 16.43 -15.00 -5.08
CA ASP A 116 16.72 -16.31 -4.46
C ASP A 116 17.04 -16.22 -2.97
N ARG A 117 17.27 -15.00 -2.45
CA ARG A 117 17.72 -14.78 -1.08
C ARG A 117 17.21 -13.45 -0.52
N MET A 118 15.94 -13.41 -0.17
CA MET A 118 15.34 -12.23 0.47
C MET A 118 15.52 -12.33 1.98
N ARG A 119 16.43 -11.51 2.54
CA ARG A 119 16.69 -11.47 3.99
C ARG A 119 17.24 -10.13 4.45
N ILE A 120 16.99 -9.81 5.72
CA ILE A 120 17.61 -8.74 6.48
C ILE A 120 18.16 -9.37 7.76
N GLY A 121 19.48 -9.44 7.88
CA GLY A 121 20.13 -10.22 8.92
C GLY A 121 19.69 -11.68 8.87
N ASP A 122 19.16 -12.17 9.99
CA ASP A 122 18.63 -13.52 10.11
C ASP A 122 17.15 -13.64 9.67
N LYS A 123 16.45 -12.53 9.49
CA LYS A 123 15.05 -12.48 9.06
C LYS A 123 14.92 -12.76 7.57
N ARG A 124 14.22 -13.81 7.22
CA ARG A 124 13.86 -14.17 5.85
C ARG A 124 12.52 -13.54 5.49
N LEU A 125 12.40 -13.00 4.29
CA LEU A 125 11.25 -12.22 3.87
C LEU A 125 10.43 -12.94 2.81
N CYS A 126 9.14 -12.62 2.77
CA CYS A 126 8.27 -12.87 1.63
C CYS A 126 7.42 -11.65 1.36
N LEU A 127 7.17 -11.37 0.08
CA LEU A 127 6.36 -10.23 -0.37
C LEU A 127 5.19 -10.73 -1.21
N HIS A 128 3.99 -10.27 -0.88
CA HIS A 128 2.80 -10.43 -1.69
C HIS A 128 2.33 -9.07 -2.17
N THR A 129 2.00 -8.96 -3.46
CA THR A 129 1.58 -7.71 -4.08
C THR A 129 0.22 -7.83 -4.73
N LEU A 130 -0.53 -6.73 -4.70
CA LEU A 130 -1.69 -6.44 -5.51
C LEU A 130 -1.30 -5.23 -6.35
N SER A 131 -0.89 -5.46 -7.59
CA SER A 131 -0.33 -4.45 -8.50
C SER A 131 -1.08 -4.34 -9.83
N ASP A 132 -2.06 -5.22 -10.05
CA ASP A 132 -2.85 -5.24 -11.26
C ASP A 132 -4.35 -5.30 -10.92
N THR A 133 -5.18 -4.77 -11.80
CA THR A 133 -6.64 -4.83 -11.66
C THR A 133 -7.15 -6.28 -11.61
N GLU A 134 -6.46 -7.21 -12.27
CA GLU A 134 -6.79 -8.64 -12.24
C GLU A 134 -6.55 -9.31 -10.87
N ASP A 135 -5.77 -8.67 -10.01
CA ASP A 135 -5.48 -9.15 -8.66
C ASP A 135 -6.62 -8.84 -7.68
N LEU A 136 -7.54 -7.95 -8.07
CA LEU A 136 -8.61 -7.42 -7.24
C LEU A 136 -9.90 -8.23 -7.38
N PRO A 137 -10.78 -8.21 -6.36
CA PRO A 137 -12.11 -8.79 -6.47
C PRO A 137 -13.00 -7.96 -7.41
N GLY A 138 -13.96 -8.62 -8.04
CA GLY A 138 -14.97 -7.94 -8.85
C GLY A 138 -15.94 -7.09 -8.05
N LEU A 139 -16.08 -7.35 -6.75
CA LEU A 139 -16.91 -6.61 -5.81
C LEU A 139 -16.23 -6.56 -4.45
N VAL A 140 -16.14 -5.37 -3.85
CA VAL A 140 -15.62 -5.21 -2.50
C VAL A 140 -16.76 -5.40 -1.49
N ASN A 141 -16.63 -6.41 -0.65
CA ASN A 141 -17.56 -6.64 0.46
C ASN A 141 -17.07 -5.87 1.70
N THR A 142 -17.76 -4.79 2.04
CA THR A 142 -17.42 -3.92 3.19
C THR A 142 -18.11 -4.36 4.49
N ASP A 143 -18.85 -5.46 4.47
CA ASP A 143 -19.70 -5.90 5.57
C ASP A 143 -19.54 -7.41 5.82
N MET A 144 -18.29 -7.81 6.10
CA MET A 144 -17.97 -9.21 6.30
C MET A 144 -18.25 -9.64 7.74
N ARG A 145 -19.18 -10.58 7.91
CA ARG A 145 -19.45 -11.19 9.20
C ARG A 145 -18.30 -12.13 9.60
N TYR A 146 -17.74 -11.91 10.77
CA TYR A 146 -16.68 -12.74 11.31
C TYR A 146 -17.24 -13.77 12.29
N GLU A 147 -17.41 -15.00 11.83
CA GLU A 147 -18.11 -16.08 12.55
C GLU A 147 -17.44 -16.44 13.89
N ARG A 148 -16.11 -16.29 14.01
CA ARG A 148 -15.41 -16.64 15.26
C ARG A 148 -15.77 -15.75 16.45
N LEU A 149 -16.16 -14.51 16.20
CA LEU A 149 -16.56 -13.54 17.22
C LEU A 149 -18.04 -13.22 17.20
N SER A 150 -18.75 -13.62 16.14
CA SER A 150 -20.21 -13.43 16.04
C SER A 150 -20.95 -14.44 16.93
N THR A 151 -22.08 -14.04 17.45
CA THR A 151 -22.98 -14.85 18.27
C THR A 151 -24.41 -14.75 17.70
N ASP A 152 -25.34 -15.56 18.21
CA ASP A 152 -26.76 -15.48 17.83
C ASP A 152 -27.42 -14.12 18.21
N ARG A 153 -26.75 -13.33 19.05
CA ARG A 153 -27.26 -12.07 19.58
C ARG A 153 -26.48 -10.85 19.13
N SER A 154 -25.29 -11.03 18.54
CA SER A 154 -24.46 -9.92 18.10
C SER A 154 -23.55 -10.35 16.96
N ASP A 155 -23.54 -9.57 15.90
CA ASP A 155 -22.66 -9.75 14.77
C ASP A 155 -21.37 -8.95 14.98
N CYS A 156 -20.22 -9.63 14.87
CA CYS A 156 -18.93 -8.98 14.70
C CYS A 156 -18.68 -8.83 13.21
N ARG A 157 -18.60 -7.60 12.74
CA ARG A 157 -18.36 -7.28 11.33
C ARG A 157 -16.97 -6.71 11.18
N LEU A 158 -16.29 -7.10 10.12
CA LEU A 158 -14.93 -6.68 9.81
C LEU A 158 -14.94 -5.82 8.54
N SER A 159 -14.01 -4.87 8.48
CA SER A 159 -13.72 -4.14 7.26
C SER A 159 -13.13 -5.08 6.19
N PHE A 160 -13.16 -4.64 4.93
CA PHE A 160 -12.66 -5.43 3.81
C PHE A 160 -11.19 -5.84 4.00
N ALA A 161 -10.33 -4.95 4.49
CA ALA A 161 -8.91 -5.20 4.67
C ALA A 161 -8.54 -5.87 6.02
N ALA A 162 -9.51 -6.08 6.92
CA ALA A 162 -9.28 -6.69 8.22
C ALA A 162 -8.58 -8.07 8.18
N PRO A 163 -8.79 -8.95 7.16
CA PRO A 163 -8.04 -10.19 7.07
C PRO A 163 -6.53 -9.99 7.08
N VAL A 164 -6.04 -8.96 6.42
CA VAL A 164 -4.60 -8.65 6.35
C VAL A 164 -4.11 -8.00 7.65
N GLY A 165 -4.84 -7.03 8.19
CA GLY A 165 -4.37 -6.31 9.36
C GLY A 165 -4.61 -7.01 10.69
N LEU A 166 -5.83 -7.51 10.91
CA LEU A 166 -6.23 -8.05 12.20
C LEU A 166 -6.07 -9.57 12.31
N LEU A 167 -6.14 -10.30 11.19
CA LEU A 167 -6.17 -11.75 11.23
C LEU A 167 -4.82 -12.40 10.95
N LEU A 168 -3.84 -11.68 10.43
CA LEU A 168 -2.47 -12.16 10.31
C LEU A 168 -1.79 -12.15 11.68
N SER A 169 -1.28 -13.32 12.09
CA SER A 169 -0.60 -13.51 13.38
C SER A 169 0.92 -13.57 13.26
N CYS A 170 1.48 -13.01 12.19
CA CYS A 170 2.91 -12.97 11.93
C CYS A 170 3.43 -11.52 11.95
N ASN A 171 4.75 -11.39 12.02
CA ASN A 171 5.39 -10.09 11.81
C ASN A 171 5.26 -9.70 10.34
N HIS A 172 4.65 -8.55 10.09
CA HIS A 172 4.46 -8.06 8.73
C HIS A 172 4.33 -6.53 8.69
N ILE A 173 4.56 -6.00 7.51
CA ILE A 173 4.21 -4.62 7.15
C ILE A 173 3.19 -4.70 6.01
N TYR A 174 2.04 -4.07 6.21
CA TYR A 174 1.07 -3.84 5.15
C TYR A 174 1.23 -2.41 4.64
N ASN A 175 1.58 -2.29 3.38
CA ASN A 175 1.72 -1.00 2.71
C ASN A 175 0.57 -0.80 1.73
N GLN A 176 -0.03 0.38 1.79
CA GLN A 176 -0.99 0.86 0.80
C GLN A 176 -0.48 2.17 0.20
N TYR A 177 -0.36 2.21 -1.10
CA TYR A 177 -0.01 3.42 -1.85
C TYR A 177 -1.24 3.92 -2.61
N VAL A 178 -1.54 5.20 -2.47
CA VAL A 178 -2.59 5.88 -3.23
C VAL A 178 -1.95 7.06 -3.95
N LEU A 179 -1.84 6.95 -5.28
CA LEU A 179 -1.26 7.97 -6.12
C LEU A 179 -2.39 8.81 -6.71
N ILE A 180 -2.51 10.03 -6.21
CA ILE A 180 -3.53 10.99 -6.65
C ILE A 180 -2.93 11.82 -7.80
N ASP A 181 -3.25 11.41 -9.02
CA ASP A 181 -2.89 12.10 -10.26
C ASP A 181 -3.99 13.10 -10.67
N ASP A 182 -3.78 13.80 -11.78
CA ASP A 182 -4.82 14.62 -12.40
C ASP A 182 -5.91 13.70 -12.99
N CYS A 183 -7.07 13.67 -12.36
CA CYS A 183 -8.19 12.80 -12.74
C CYS A 183 -8.63 13.05 -14.18
N ALA A 184 -8.70 14.31 -14.61
CA ALA A 184 -9.12 14.67 -15.98
C ALA A 184 -8.11 14.15 -17.01
N GLU A 185 -6.81 14.28 -16.73
CA GLU A 185 -5.75 13.76 -17.60
C GLU A 185 -5.80 12.23 -17.68
N ASN A 186 -6.05 11.55 -16.56
CA ASN A 186 -6.21 10.10 -16.54
C ASN A 186 -7.41 9.66 -17.39
N LEU A 187 -8.57 10.25 -17.21
CA LEU A 187 -9.77 9.89 -17.97
C LEU A 187 -9.58 10.16 -19.47
N GLN A 188 -8.98 11.29 -19.86
CA GLN A 188 -8.65 11.57 -21.26
C GLN A 188 -7.71 10.52 -21.86
N ARG A 189 -6.75 10.01 -21.06
CA ARG A 189 -5.88 8.93 -21.51
C ARG A 189 -6.65 7.63 -21.73
N PHE A 190 -7.58 7.29 -20.85
CA PHE A 190 -8.47 6.14 -21.03
C PHE A 190 -9.37 6.30 -22.24
N GLU A 191 -9.95 7.47 -22.49
CA GLU A 191 -10.73 7.75 -23.70
C GLU A 191 -9.91 7.57 -24.97
N LYS A 192 -8.64 8.03 -24.96
CA LYS A 192 -7.72 7.82 -26.10
C LYS A 192 -7.42 6.32 -26.30
N ASN A 193 -7.21 5.59 -25.21
CA ASN A 193 -6.99 4.14 -25.26
C ASN A 193 -8.24 3.41 -25.76
N ALA A 194 -9.44 3.77 -25.32
CA ALA A 194 -10.70 3.20 -25.81
C ALA A 194 -10.84 3.37 -27.36
N ARG A 195 -10.52 4.56 -27.87
CA ARG A 195 -10.52 4.82 -29.31
C ARG A 195 -9.49 3.96 -30.06
N ASN A 196 -8.30 3.80 -29.51
CA ASN A 196 -7.27 2.92 -30.09
C ASN A 196 -7.71 1.46 -30.07
N MET A 197 -8.27 0.98 -28.94
CA MET A 197 -8.76 -0.40 -28.80
C MET A 197 -9.96 -0.68 -29.70
N HIS A 198 -10.77 0.33 -30.03
CA HIS A 198 -11.89 0.17 -30.96
C HIS A 198 -11.42 -0.33 -32.34
N SER A 199 -10.32 0.19 -32.85
CA SER A 199 -9.74 -0.27 -34.11
C SER A 199 -9.08 -1.64 -34.00
N LEU A 200 -8.50 -1.97 -32.83
CA LEU A 200 -7.81 -3.23 -32.57
C LEU A 200 -8.74 -4.37 -32.15
N SER A 201 -9.95 -4.07 -31.68
CA SER A 201 -10.92 -5.07 -31.20
C SER A 201 -11.37 -6.07 -32.27
N ARG A 202 -11.25 -5.67 -33.55
CA ARG A 202 -11.58 -6.55 -34.70
C ARG A 202 -10.57 -7.67 -34.88
N TYR A 203 -9.36 -7.56 -34.36
CA TYR A 203 -8.26 -8.48 -34.58
C TYR A 203 -8.03 -9.48 -33.46
N SER A 204 -8.53 -9.19 -32.27
CA SER A 204 -8.31 -10.05 -31.08
C SER A 204 -9.45 -9.94 -30.08
N ARG A 205 -9.88 -11.10 -29.54
CA ARG A 205 -10.86 -11.15 -28.46
C ARG A 205 -10.34 -10.48 -27.19
N SER A 206 -9.05 -10.57 -26.91
CA SER A 206 -8.43 -9.87 -25.78
C SER A 206 -8.58 -8.34 -25.90
N ASN A 207 -8.33 -7.78 -27.10
CA ASN A 207 -8.52 -6.36 -27.33
C ASN A 207 -10.00 -5.94 -27.20
N GLN A 208 -10.93 -6.81 -27.54
CA GLN A 208 -12.35 -6.55 -27.36
C GLN A 208 -12.73 -6.51 -25.87
N ILE A 209 -12.20 -7.44 -25.06
CA ILE A 209 -12.40 -7.47 -23.61
C ILE A 209 -11.77 -6.23 -22.96
N ASN A 210 -10.53 -5.90 -23.33
CA ASN A 210 -9.85 -4.70 -22.80
C ASN A 210 -10.61 -3.42 -23.13
N LYS A 211 -11.15 -3.32 -24.36
CA LYS A 211 -12.01 -2.18 -24.72
C LYS A 211 -13.24 -2.11 -23.84
N GLN A 212 -13.91 -3.23 -23.61
CA GLN A 212 -15.12 -3.27 -22.77
C GLN A 212 -14.81 -2.79 -21.34
N TRP A 213 -13.73 -3.26 -20.74
CA TRP A 213 -13.31 -2.82 -19.40
C TRP A 213 -13.01 -1.31 -19.33
N ILE A 214 -12.33 -0.78 -20.37
CA ILE A 214 -12.08 0.68 -20.42
C ILE A 214 -13.40 1.45 -20.55
N ASP A 215 -14.33 1.00 -21.39
CA ASP A 215 -15.63 1.63 -21.57
C ASP A 215 -16.45 1.58 -20.28
N GLU A 216 -16.46 0.46 -19.55
CA GLU A 216 -17.12 0.31 -18.25
C GLU A 216 -16.51 1.25 -17.21
N TYR A 217 -15.18 1.31 -17.11
CA TYR A 217 -14.48 2.22 -16.20
C TYR A 217 -14.82 3.70 -16.48
N LEU A 218 -14.81 4.12 -17.74
CA LEU A 218 -15.16 5.48 -18.14
C LEU A 218 -16.64 5.80 -17.84
N ASN A 219 -17.54 4.85 -18.13
CA ASN A 219 -18.97 5.00 -17.84
C ASN A 219 -19.23 5.19 -16.35
N GLU A 220 -18.57 4.39 -15.51
CA GLU A 220 -18.67 4.49 -14.07
C GLU A 220 -18.13 5.82 -13.55
N ALA A 221 -16.92 6.20 -14.00
CA ALA A 221 -16.31 7.48 -13.64
C ALA A 221 -17.20 8.68 -13.96
N HIS A 222 -17.76 8.72 -15.18
CA HIS A 222 -18.60 9.84 -15.61
C HIS A 222 -20.01 9.82 -15.02
N SER A 223 -20.61 8.64 -14.86
CA SER A 223 -21.99 8.51 -14.35
C SER A 223 -22.08 8.87 -12.86
N PHE A 224 -21.07 8.54 -12.08
CA PHE A 224 -21.05 8.75 -10.63
C PHE A 224 -20.11 9.87 -10.19
N GLY A 225 -19.36 10.47 -11.11
CA GLY A 225 -18.41 11.53 -10.79
C GLY A 225 -17.23 11.05 -9.92
N LEU A 226 -16.81 9.79 -10.11
CA LEU A 226 -15.79 9.16 -9.28
C LEU A 226 -14.39 9.70 -9.60
N THR A 227 -13.54 9.74 -8.58
CA THR A 227 -12.17 10.23 -8.73
C THR A 227 -11.22 9.08 -9.05
N SER A 228 -10.68 9.08 -10.29
CA SER A 228 -9.67 8.12 -10.72
C SER A 228 -8.35 8.33 -9.99
N VAL A 229 -7.85 7.26 -9.38
CA VAL A 229 -6.55 7.19 -8.69
C VAL A 229 -5.79 5.94 -9.11
N ARG A 230 -4.51 5.87 -8.76
CA ARG A 230 -3.75 4.63 -8.86
C ARG A 230 -3.44 4.12 -7.47
N CYS A 231 -3.52 2.80 -7.30
CA CYS A 231 -3.26 2.17 -6.02
C CYS A 231 -2.30 1.00 -6.16
N HIS A 232 -1.67 0.67 -5.06
CA HIS A 232 -0.89 -0.55 -4.87
C HIS A 232 -1.04 -0.98 -3.42
N CYS A 233 -1.13 -2.28 -3.20
CA CYS A 233 -1.09 -2.84 -1.86
C CYS A 233 -0.07 -3.98 -1.82
N ASN A 234 0.70 -4.05 -0.75
CA ASN A 234 1.59 -5.17 -0.54
C ASN A 234 1.69 -5.56 0.93
N VAL A 235 2.02 -6.83 1.16
CA VAL A 235 2.30 -7.40 2.48
C VAL A 235 3.71 -7.95 2.47
N LEU A 236 4.59 -7.32 3.22
CA LEU A 236 5.94 -7.79 3.51
C LEU A 236 5.91 -8.51 4.85
N ALA A 237 6.13 -9.82 4.85
CA ALA A 237 6.15 -10.61 6.08
C ALA A 237 7.50 -11.32 6.23
N TRP A 238 7.87 -11.64 7.49
CA TRP A 238 9.18 -12.23 7.78
C TRP A 238 9.16 -13.17 8.96
N SER A 239 10.16 -14.07 8.98
CA SER A 239 10.53 -14.91 10.11
C SER A 239 12.00 -15.29 10.05
N GLU A 240 12.61 -15.56 11.17
CA GLU A 240 13.96 -16.11 11.26
C GLU A 240 13.96 -17.61 10.90
N ASP A 241 12.87 -18.31 11.17
CA ASP A 241 12.70 -19.73 10.82
C ASP A 241 12.15 -19.89 9.39
N LYS A 242 12.84 -20.73 8.61
CA LYS A 242 12.47 -21.05 7.23
C LYS A 242 11.13 -21.78 7.10
N GLU A 243 10.83 -22.69 8.00
CA GLU A 243 9.59 -23.47 7.95
C GLU A 243 8.40 -22.60 8.40
N GLU A 244 8.63 -21.72 9.38
CA GLU A 244 7.64 -20.74 9.78
C GLU A 244 7.36 -19.75 8.65
N LEU A 245 8.38 -19.23 7.96
CA LEU A 245 8.17 -18.35 6.80
C LEU A 245 7.32 -19.01 5.71
N ARG A 246 7.48 -20.32 5.51
CA ARG A 246 6.66 -21.06 4.56
C ARG A 246 5.18 -21.09 4.96
N ARG A 247 4.90 -21.22 6.26
CA ARG A 247 3.53 -21.12 6.80
C ARG A 247 2.99 -19.70 6.65
N ILE A 248 3.76 -18.72 7.06
CA ILE A 248 3.41 -17.29 6.93
C ILE A 248 3.05 -16.93 5.49
N ARG A 249 3.85 -17.37 4.51
CA ARG A 249 3.57 -17.16 3.11
C ARG A 249 2.21 -17.70 2.67
N ASN A 250 1.87 -18.90 3.14
CA ASN A 250 0.58 -19.51 2.85
C ASN A 250 -0.56 -18.77 3.57
N ASP A 251 -0.34 -18.36 4.82
CA ASP A 251 -1.32 -17.62 5.62
C ASP A 251 -1.63 -16.26 5.00
N VAL A 252 -0.61 -15.48 4.59
CA VAL A 252 -0.80 -14.21 3.87
C VAL A 252 -1.60 -14.44 2.60
N GLY A 253 -1.24 -15.44 1.78
CA GLY A 253 -1.99 -15.78 0.59
C GLY A 253 -3.45 -16.14 0.88
N SER A 254 -3.70 -16.89 1.97
CA SER A 254 -5.04 -17.27 2.40
C SER A 254 -5.87 -16.08 2.88
N GLN A 255 -5.28 -15.15 3.62
CA GLN A 255 -5.97 -13.94 4.08
C GLN A 255 -6.34 -13.03 2.91
N LEU A 256 -5.44 -12.85 1.94
CA LEU A 256 -5.74 -12.11 0.71
C LEU A 256 -6.80 -12.81 -0.15
N ALA A 257 -6.80 -14.14 -0.19
CA ALA A 257 -7.85 -14.90 -0.86
C ALA A 257 -9.23 -14.78 -0.18
N LEU A 258 -9.29 -14.61 1.15
CA LEU A 258 -10.53 -14.28 1.86
C LEU A 258 -11.12 -12.92 1.45
N MET A 259 -10.27 -12.01 0.99
CA MET A 259 -10.67 -10.74 0.38
C MET A 259 -11.03 -10.91 -1.11
N GLU A 260 -11.10 -12.14 -1.61
CA GLU A 260 -11.29 -12.46 -3.04
C GLU A 260 -10.20 -11.87 -3.95
N CYS A 261 -9.07 -11.47 -3.37
CA CYS A 261 -7.90 -11.02 -4.11
C CYS A 261 -7.07 -12.21 -4.64
N LYS A 262 -6.33 -11.97 -5.72
CA LYS A 262 -5.38 -12.93 -6.30
C LYS A 262 -3.95 -12.43 -6.09
N PRO A 263 -3.37 -12.61 -4.90
CA PRO A 263 -2.07 -12.04 -4.59
C PRO A 263 -0.97 -12.70 -5.42
N ARG A 264 -0.01 -11.89 -5.84
CA ARG A 264 1.21 -12.37 -6.49
C ARG A 264 2.31 -12.47 -5.46
N HIS A 265 2.92 -13.64 -5.35
CA HIS A 265 4.18 -13.76 -4.61
C HIS A 265 5.28 -13.12 -5.45
N ASN A 266 5.74 -11.94 -5.03
CA ASN A 266 6.73 -11.15 -5.75
C ASN A 266 8.14 -11.44 -5.22
N THR A 267 9.07 -11.70 -6.12
CA THR A 267 10.49 -11.92 -5.81
C THR A 267 11.41 -11.00 -6.60
N VAL A 268 10.90 -10.32 -7.61
CA VAL A 268 11.68 -9.49 -8.53
C VAL A 268 11.70 -8.05 -8.08
N ASP A 269 10.54 -7.49 -7.73
CA ASP A 269 10.38 -6.07 -7.41
C ASP A 269 10.59 -5.76 -5.93
N VAL A 270 10.96 -6.78 -5.14
CA VAL A 270 11.21 -6.62 -3.69
C VAL A 270 12.17 -5.49 -3.36
N PRO A 271 13.33 -5.36 -4.03
CA PRO A 271 14.25 -4.26 -3.72
C PRO A 271 13.62 -2.88 -3.93
N THR A 272 12.87 -2.72 -5.03
CA THR A 272 12.25 -1.45 -5.40
C THR A 272 11.10 -1.10 -4.46
N LEU A 273 10.24 -2.07 -4.15
CA LEU A 273 9.11 -1.88 -3.25
C LEU A 273 9.55 -1.71 -1.80
N PHE A 274 10.57 -2.44 -1.37
CA PHE A 274 11.19 -2.25 -0.05
C PHE A 274 11.77 -0.84 0.08
N TRP A 275 12.50 -0.38 -0.95
CA TRP A 275 13.05 0.97 -0.96
C TRP A 275 11.97 2.04 -0.90
N ALA A 276 10.88 1.89 -1.66
CA ALA A 276 9.76 2.82 -1.64
C ALA A 276 9.00 2.84 -0.31
N GLY A 277 9.06 1.75 0.46
CA GLY A 277 8.43 1.62 1.78
C GLY A 277 9.23 2.25 2.93
N ILE A 278 10.45 2.73 2.67
CA ILE A 278 11.24 3.44 3.69
C ILE A 278 10.56 4.76 4.01
N PRO A 279 10.30 5.09 5.29
CA PRO A 279 9.73 6.36 5.70
C PRO A 279 10.44 7.57 5.08
N GLY A 280 9.69 8.40 4.36
CA GLY A 280 10.24 9.57 3.63
C GLY A 280 10.66 9.28 2.19
N ASN A 281 10.59 8.04 1.71
CA ASN A 281 10.98 7.66 0.35
C ASN A 281 9.81 7.23 -0.55
N GLU A 282 8.59 7.45 -0.13
CA GLU A 282 7.35 7.02 -0.81
C GLU A 282 7.24 7.61 -2.23
N ALA A 283 7.86 8.78 -2.45
CA ALA A 283 7.91 9.40 -3.78
C ALA A 283 8.67 8.57 -4.82
N ASP A 284 9.50 7.61 -4.41
CA ASP A 284 10.23 6.70 -5.29
C ASP A 284 9.45 5.43 -5.64
N PHE A 285 8.20 5.34 -5.19
CA PHE A 285 7.33 4.23 -5.56
C PHE A 285 7.22 4.09 -7.09
N PRO A 286 7.44 2.87 -7.64
CA PRO A 286 7.36 2.62 -9.07
C PRO A 286 5.91 2.68 -9.54
N ALA A 287 5.57 3.71 -10.32
CA ALA A 287 4.20 3.94 -10.76
C ALA A 287 3.63 2.82 -11.65
N GLU A 288 4.48 2.05 -12.31
CA GLU A 288 4.15 0.87 -13.10
C GLU A 288 3.61 -0.30 -12.27
N GLU A 289 3.96 -0.37 -10.98
CA GLU A 289 3.46 -1.36 -10.03
C GLU A 289 2.10 -0.99 -9.42
N SER A 290 1.37 -0.08 -10.05
CA SER A 290 0.07 0.38 -9.58
C SER A 290 -1.05 0.09 -10.57
N PHE A 291 -2.22 -0.20 -10.04
CA PHE A 291 -3.46 -0.38 -10.80
C PHE A 291 -4.35 0.86 -10.70
N TYR A 292 -5.19 1.07 -11.72
CA TYR A 292 -6.20 2.14 -11.70
C TYR A 292 -7.45 1.67 -10.97
N THR A 293 -7.98 2.56 -10.13
CA THR A 293 -9.23 2.39 -9.41
C THR A 293 -9.85 3.76 -9.10
N PHE A 294 -10.93 3.78 -8.34
CA PHE A 294 -11.53 5.00 -7.80
C PHE A 294 -11.16 5.16 -6.33
N ILE A 295 -11.12 6.41 -5.84
CA ILE A 295 -10.74 6.69 -4.45
C ILE A 295 -11.69 6.01 -3.47
N GLU A 296 -12.98 5.90 -3.83
CA GLU A 296 -14.02 5.24 -3.05
C GLU A 296 -13.73 3.74 -2.86
N GLN A 297 -13.10 3.11 -3.84
CA GLN A 297 -12.68 1.71 -3.76
C GLN A 297 -11.32 1.59 -3.04
N ALA A 298 -10.43 2.55 -3.28
CA ALA A 298 -9.09 2.56 -2.66
C ALA A 298 -9.17 2.60 -1.13
N VAL A 299 -10.09 3.39 -0.57
CA VAL A 299 -10.25 3.49 0.90
C VAL A 299 -10.70 2.20 1.56
N CYS A 300 -11.30 1.26 0.82
CA CYS A 300 -11.69 -0.04 1.36
C CYS A 300 -10.49 -0.92 1.74
N PHE A 301 -9.31 -0.64 1.16
CA PHE A 301 -8.07 -1.31 1.50
C PHE A 301 -7.36 -0.71 2.71
N PHE A 302 -7.88 0.41 3.24
CA PHE A 302 -7.36 0.98 4.46
C PHE A 302 -7.62 0.04 5.63
N ASN A 303 -6.59 -0.17 6.44
CA ASN A 303 -6.63 -1.05 7.59
C ASN A 303 -6.25 -0.25 8.84
N GLU A 304 -7.09 -0.37 9.86
CA GLU A 304 -6.91 0.27 11.17
C GLU A 304 -5.95 -0.53 12.06
#